data_3bb8b0539db360410e1add4a24602538
#
_entry.id   3bb8b0539db360410e1add4a24602538
#
_cell.length_a   1.000
_cell.length_b   1.000
_cell.length_c   1.000
_cell.angle_alpha   90.00
_cell.angle_beta   90.00
_cell.angle_gamma   90.00
#
_symmetry.space_group_name_H-M   'P 1'
#
loop_
_entity.id
_entity.type
_entity.pdbx_description
1 polymer ?
#
loop_
_entity_poly.entity_id
_entity_poly.type
_entity_poly.pdbx_seq_one_letter_code
_entity_poly.pdbx_strand_id
1 'polypeptide(L)'
;RCEDPTYKPRVTETMPEIIDFIQALIDKGYAYEVDGDVYFRVTKVKEYGMLSGIKVEDLIAGASDRTLSVDEKKKESTTDFALWKKTDEGIQFDTPWSKGRPGWHTECVVMINKLFKDGKIDIHGGGQDLKFPHHENEIAQSMAYNGHPIANYWMHNQMINIDGEKMSKSLGNVLWAKDLIVEFGCNVFKWLMLSTHYRNPLNMTEKVIVGVRKEVSKVENATKNASLYLQVNHVPAHDYKK
;
A
#
# COMPACT_ATOMS: atom_id res chain seq x y z
N ARG A 1 -20.08 7.79 0.26
CA ARG A 1 -19.91 6.39 -0.14
C ARG A 1 -18.85 6.37 -1.23
N CYS A 2 -17.82 5.54 -1.08
CA CYS A 2 -16.85 5.32 -2.16
C CYS A 2 -17.42 4.29 -3.11
N GLU A 3 -17.11 4.43 -4.39
CA GLU A 3 -17.41 3.40 -5.39
C GLU A 3 -16.51 2.19 -5.17
N ASP A 4 -16.96 1.02 -5.57
CA ASP A 4 -16.15 -0.18 -5.53
C ASP A 4 -15.05 -0.11 -6.60
N PRO A 5 -13.83 -0.59 -6.30
CA PRO A 5 -12.80 -0.70 -7.32
C PRO A 5 -13.17 -1.74 -8.38
N THR A 6 -12.66 -1.56 -9.58
CA THR A 6 -12.91 -2.47 -10.72
C THR A 6 -12.49 -3.90 -10.42
N TYR A 7 -11.36 -4.06 -9.73
CA TYR A 7 -10.83 -5.37 -9.33
C TYR A 7 -10.54 -5.40 -7.83
N LYS A 8 -10.83 -6.53 -7.19
CA LYS A 8 -10.54 -6.83 -5.79
C LYS A 8 -9.83 -8.19 -5.71
N PRO A 9 -8.59 -8.29 -6.22
CA PRO A 9 -7.88 -9.57 -6.25
C PRO A 9 -7.59 -10.06 -4.83
N ARG A 10 -7.59 -11.38 -4.66
CA ARG A 10 -7.24 -12.04 -3.40
C ARG A 10 -5.99 -12.88 -3.57
N VAL A 11 -5.10 -12.83 -2.61
CA VAL A 11 -3.86 -13.63 -2.58
C VAL A 11 -4.18 -15.12 -2.71
N THR A 12 -5.20 -15.59 -1.97
CA THR A 12 -5.63 -17.00 -1.98
C THR A 12 -6.14 -17.49 -3.33
N GLU A 13 -6.58 -16.59 -4.21
CA GLU A 13 -7.05 -16.87 -5.57
C GLU A 13 -5.95 -16.67 -6.62
N THR A 14 -4.72 -16.35 -6.18
CA THR A 14 -3.58 -16.00 -7.02
C THR A 14 -2.36 -16.88 -6.72
N MET A 15 -2.53 -17.92 -5.91
CA MET A 15 -1.42 -18.77 -5.47
C MET A 15 -0.65 -19.48 -6.60
N PRO A 16 -1.31 -20.03 -7.66
CA PRO A 16 -0.55 -20.62 -8.77
C PRO A 16 0.39 -19.63 -9.43
N GLU A 17 -0.10 -18.41 -9.72
CA GLU A 17 0.71 -17.37 -10.36
C GLU A 17 1.83 -16.85 -9.45
N ILE A 18 1.63 -16.86 -8.13
CA ILE A 18 2.68 -16.52 -7.15
C ILE A 18 3.80 -17.56 -7.19
N ILE A 19 3.46 -18.85 -7.23
CA ILE A 19 4.43 -19.94 -7.31
C ILE A 19 5.23 -19.84 -8.62
N ASP A 20 4.55 -19.68 -9.75
CA ASP A 20 5.18 -19.54 -11.06
C ASP A 20 6.12 -18.31 -11.11
N PHE A 21 5.68 -17.19 -10.56
CA PHE A 21 6.47 -15.96 -10.47
C PHE A 21 7.76 -16.16 -9.65
N ILE A 22 7.65 -16.76 -8.46
CA ILE A 22 8.81 -17.03 -7.61
C ILE A 22 9.76 -18.00 -8.31
N GLN A 23 9.25 -19.07 -8.95
CA GLN A 23 10.05 -20.00 -9.70
C GLN A 23 10.80 -19.30 -10.84
N ALA A 24 10.14 -18.44 -11.58
CA ALA A 24 10.78 -17.67 -12.63
C ALA A 24 11.90 -16.74 -12.12
N LEU A 25 11.76 -16.18 -10.91
CA LEU A 25 12.84 -15.40 -10.27
C LEU A 25 14.02 -16.29 -9.86
N ILE A 26 13.76 -17.51 -9.41
CA ILE A 26 14.81 -18.51 -9.12
C ILE A 26 15.55 -18.85 -10.41
N ASP A 27 14.84 -19.21 -11.47
CA ASP A 27 15.41 -19.62 -12.76
C ASP A 27 16.24 -18.50 -13.41
N LYS A 28 15.83 -17.23 -13.24
CA LYS A 28 16.60 -16.05 -13.64
C LYS A 28 17.76 -15.72 -12.69
N GLY A 29 17.91 -16.43 -11.58
CA GLY A 29 18.94 -16.25 -10.57
C GLY A 29 18.77 -15.04 -9.66
N TYR A 30 17.59 -14.37 -9.67
CA TYR A 30 17.26 -13.28 -8.75
C TYR A 30 16.74 -13.77 -7.41
N ALA A 31 16.45 -15.05 -7.27
CA ALA A 31 16.02 -15.64 -6.01
C ALA A 31 16.77 -16.95 -5.74
N TYR A 32 16.70 -17.45 -4.50
CA TYR A 32 17.31 -18.70 -4.07
C TYR A 32 16.52 -19.33 -2.92
N GLU A 33 16.56 -20.65 -2.83
CA GLU A 33 15.91 -21.43 -1.79
C GLU A 33 16.92 -21.84 -0.72
N VAL A 34 16.52 -21.73 0.56
CA VAL A 34 17.29 -22.25 1.71
C VAL A 34 16.31 -22.83 2.71
N ASP A 35 16.44 -24.13 2.98
CA ASP A 35 15.66 -24.89 3.97
C ASP A 35 14.13 -24.76 3.80
N GLY A 36 13.66 -24.53 2.57
CA GLY A 36 12.26 -24.34 2.21
C GLY A 36 11.75 -22.91 2.27
N ASP A 37 12.56 -21.94 2.68
CA ASP A 37 12.34 -20.51 2.48
C ASP A 37 12.89 -20.09 1.12
N VAL A 38 12.28 -19.11 0.45
CA VAL A 38 12.82 -18.50 -0.76
C VAL A 38 13.06 -17.02 -0.53
N TYR A 39 14.28 -16.57 -0.86
CA TYR A 39 14.71 -15.19 -0.68
C TYR A 39 15.05 -14.52 -2.02
N PHE A 40 14.79 -13.22 -2.11
CA PHE A 40 15.15 -12.38 -3.24
C PHE A 40 16.52 -11.76 -3.03
N ARG A 41 17.40 -11.82 -4.06
CA ARG A 41 18.75 -11.22 -4.07
C ARG A 41 18.71 -9.75 -4.42
N VAL A 42 18.61 -8.90 -3.41
CA VAL A 42 18.55 -7.43 -3.57
C VAL A 42 19.76 -6.89 -4.32
N THR A 43 20.95 -7.42 -4.04
CA THR A 43 22.23 -6.98 -4.63
C THR A 43 22.33 -7.17 -6.15
N LYS A 44 21.42 -7.96 -6.76
CA LYS A 44 21.38 -8.14 -8.22
C LYS A 44 20.57 -7.06 -8.94
N VAL A 45 19.82 -6.24 -8.23
CA VAL A 45 19.02 -5.16 -8.80
C VAL A 45 19.73 -3.83 -8.55
N LYS A 46 20.38 -3.29 -9.57
CA LYS A 46 21.15 -2.05 -9.48
C LYS A 46 20.31 -0.82 -9.11
N GLU A 47 19.04 -0.85 -9.49
CA GLU A 47 18.06 0.21 -9.27
C GLU A 47 17.44 0.18 -7.86
N TYR A 48 17.83 -0.78 -7.00
CA TYR A 48 17.31 -0.85 -5.63
C TYR A 48 17.62 0.44 -4.85
N GLY A 49 16.60 1.01 -4.25
CA GLY A 49 16.68 2.32 -3.60
C GLY A 49 16.24 3.49 -4.47
N MET A 50 15.83 3.23 -5.74
CA MET A 50 15.38 4.31 -6.65
C MET A 50 14.15 5.08 -6.15
N LEU A 51 13.28 4.45 -5.37
CA LEU A 51 12.10 5.08 -4.78
C LEU A 51 12.40 5.71 -3.43
N SER A 52 13.06 4.95 -2.56
CA SER A 52 13.33 5.36 -1.17
C SER A 52 14.49 6.34 -1.05
N GLY A 53 15.47 6.27 -1.95
CA GLY A 53 16.76 6.96 -1.85
C GLY A 53 17.76 6.26 -0.92
N ILE A 54 17.42 5.06 -0.41
CA ILE A 54 18.26 4.29 0.50
C ILE A 54 19.27 3.49 -0.31
N LYS A 55 20.55 3.56 0.05
CA LYS A 55 21.61 2.79 -0.60
C LYS A 55 21.73 1.40 0.05
N VAL A 56 21.94 0.38 -0.77
CA VAL A 56 22.11 -1.02 -0.30
C VAL A 56 23.30 -1.14 0.65
N GLU A 57 24.39 -0.42 0.37
CA GLU A 57 25.58 -0.39 1.20
C GLU A 57 25.32 0.09 2.62
N ASP A 58 24.46 1.11 2.77
CA ASP A 58 24.07 1.66 4.08
C ASP A 58 23.21 0.65 4.87
N LEU A 59 22.38 -0.13 4.19
CA LEU A 59 21.59 -1.19 4.81
C LEU A 59 22.47 -2.34 5.30
N ILE A 60 23.45 -2.73 4.52
CA ILE A 60 24.43 -3.80 4.89
C ILE A 60 25.27 -3.32 6.07
N ALA A 61 25.80 -2.10 6.03
CA ALA A 61 26.58 -1.53 7.12
C ALA A 61 25.78 -1.46 8.42
N GLY A 62 24.53 -0.97 8.37
CA GLY A 62 23.65 -0.92 9.54
C GLY A 62 23.25 -2.28 10.11
N ALA A 63 23.37 -3.36 9.35
CA ALA A 63 23.12 -4.71 9.82
C ALA A 63 24.33 -5.36 10.51
N SER A 64 25.54 -4.92 10.20
CA SER A 64 26.81 -5.53 10.72
C SER A 64 26.98 -5.34 12.24
N ASP A 65 26.37 -4.32 12.80
CA ASP A 65 26.55 -3.97 14.22
C ASP A 65 25.52 -4.62 15.16
N ARG A 66 24.62 -5.48 14.65
CA ARG A 66 23.58 -6.14 15.45
C ARG A 66 23.69 -7.67 15.38
N THR A 67 23.20 -8.33 16.45
CA THR A 67 23.06 -9.79 16.45
C THR A 67 21.98 -10.21 15.46
N LEU A 68 22.34 -11.00 14.45
CA LEU A 68 21.42 -11.51 13.44
C LEU A 68 20.49 -12.57 14.03
N SER A 69 19.22 -12.50 13.68
CA SER A 69 18.24 -13.55 13.97
C SER A 69 18.57 -14.84 13.22
N VAL A 70 17.91 -15.95 13.60
CA VAL A 70 18.07 -17.24 12.91
C VAL A 70 17.71 -17.12 11.43
N ASP A 71 16.65 -16.38 11.09
CA ASP A 71 16.23 -16.16 9.72
C ASP A 71 17.23 -15.32 8.92
N GLU A 72 17.84 -14.33 9.55
CA GLU A 72 18.86 -13.49 8.89
C GLU A 72 20.14 -14.25 8.57
N LYS A 73 20.48 -15.28 9.37
CA LYS A 73 21.64 -16.16 9.12
C LYS A 73 21.48 -17.07 7.90
N LYS A 74 20.26 -17.30 7.44
CA LYS A 74 19.98 -18.10 6.23
C LYS A 74 20.16 -17.31 4.94
N LYS A 75 20.20 -15.98 5.00
CA LYS A 75 20.29 -15.11 3.83
C LYS A 75 21.70 -14.97 3.31
N GLU A 76 21.84 -14.88 1.98
CA GLU A 76 23.13 -14.54 1.34
C GLU A 76 23.54 -13.10 1.66
N SER A 77 22.56 -12.18 1.79
CA SER A 77 22.75 -10.81 2.25
C SER A 77 21.67 -10.43 3.25
N THR A 78 22.02 -9.61 4.24
CA THR A 78 21.06 -9.09 5.24
C THR A 78 19.94 -8.22 4.63
N THR A 79 20.17 -7.72 3.42
CA THR A 79 19.17 -6.94 2.67
C THR A 79 18.16 -7.80 1.92
N ASP A 80 18.42 -9.09 1.74
CA ASP A 80 17.53 -9.99 1.03
C ASP A 80 16.22 -10.16 1.79
N PHE A 81 15.11 -10.29 1.07
CA PHE A 81 13.79 -10.42 1.67
C PHE A 81 13.09 -11.70 1.21
N ALA A 82 12.19 -12.21 2.04
CA ALA A 82 11.48 -13.44 1.76
C ALA A 82 10.44 -13.25 0.65
N LEU A 83 10.47 -14.12 -0.36
CA LEU A 83 9.44 -14.34 -1.35
C LEU A 83 8.49 -15.45 -0.92
N TRP A 84 9.02 -16.45 -0.20
CA TRP A 84 8.30 -17.57 0.39
C TRP A 84 8.82 -17.88 1.77
N LYS A 85 7.92 -18.09 2.72
CA LYS A 85 8.26 -18.51 4.08
C LYS A 85 7.64 -19.87 4.38
N LYS A 86 8.51 -20.84 4.66
CA LYS A 86 8.11 -22.13 5.24
C LYS A 86 7.48 -21.89 6.60
N THR A 87 6.32 -22.45 6.83
CA THR A 87 5.62 -22.40 8.12
C THR A 87 4.67 -23.58 8.25
N ASP A 88 4.44 -23.99 9.47
CA ASP A 88 3.43 -24.99 9.88
C ASP A 88 2.25 -24.34 10.63
N GLU A 89 2.27 -23.01 10.74
CA GLU A 89 1.23 -22.22 11.41
C GLU A 89 0.37 -21.42 10.42
N GLY A 90 -0.90 -21.26 10.77
CA GLY A 90 -1.85 -20.43 10.01
C GLY A 90 -2.25 -21.03 8.66
N ILE A 91 -2.65 -20.17 7.72
CA ILE A 91 -3.00 -20.57 6.35
C ILE A 91 -1.72 -20.90 5.59
N GLN A 92 -1.67 -22.08 5.00
CA GLN A 92 -0.50 -22.62 4.31
C GLN A 92 -0.89 -23.15 2.94
N PHE A 93 0.08 -23.14 2.02
CA PHE A 93 -0.05 -23.66 0.68
C PHE A 93 1.12 -24.59 0.38
N ASP A 94 0.87 -25.62 -0.45
CA ASP A 94 1.91 -26.53 -0.90
C ASP A 94 2.63 -25.97 -2.12
N THR A 95 3.98 -25.99 -2.09
CA THR A 95 4.83 -25.52 -3.18
C THR A 95 5.99 -26.50 -3.41
N PRO A 96 6.76 -26.39 -4.53
CA PRO A 96 7.95 -27.20 -4.74
C PRO A 96 9.03 -27.05 -3.65
N TRP A 97 9.07 -25.92 -2.95
CA TRP A 97 10.11 -25.63 -1.94
C TRP A 97 9.70 -26.12 -0.55
N SER A 98 8.48 -25.84 -0.17
CA SER A 98 7.94 -26.24 1.14
C SER A 98 6.45 -25.94 1.25
N LYS A 99 5.84 -26.44 2.31
CA LYS A 99 4.55 -25.95 2.80
C LYS A 99 4.77 -24.62 3.52
N GLY A 100 3.97 -23.60 3.18
CA GLY A 100 4.20 -22.26 3.73
C GLY A 100 3.28 -21.18 3.16
N ARG A 101 3.76 -19.96 3.15
CA ARG A 101 3.02 -18.78 2.67
C ARG A 101 3.90 -17.82 1.88
N PRO A 102 3.32 -17.00 0.96
CA PRO A 102 4.09 -16.00 0.22
C PRO A 102 4.62 -14.91 1.15
N GLY A 103 5.73 -14.30 0.72
CA GLY A 103 6.22 -13.06 1.29
C GLY A 103 5.29 -11.89 0.94
N TRP A 104 5.05 -11.03 1.90
CA TRP A 104 4.12 -9.89 1.78
C TRP A 104 4.41 -8.98 0.56
N HIS A 105 5.68 -8.83 0.17
CA HIS A 105 6.08 -7.96 -0.93
C HIS A 105 5.83 -8.55 -2.33
N THR A 106 5.50 -9.82 -2.43
CA THR A 106 5.30 -10.53 -3.71
C THR A 106 3.86 -10.49 -4.19
N GLU A 107 2.93 -10.44 -3.26
CA GLU A 107 1.49 -10.56 -3.51
C GLU A 107 0.98 -9.51 -4.50
N CYS A 108 1.27 -8.23 -4.24
CA CYS A 108 0.83 -7.10 -5.08
C CYS A 108 1.46 -7.16 -6.47
N VAL A 109 2.75 -7.50 -6.57
CA VAL A 109 3.44 -7.60 -7.85
C VAL A 109 2.77 -8.63 -8.75
N VAL A 110 2.47 -9.80 -8.21
CA VAL A 110 1.84 -10.88 -8.97
C VAL A 110 0.39 -10.54 -9.35
N MET A 111 -0.37 -9.94 -8.44
CA MET A 111 -1.74 -9.51 -8.73
C MET A 111 -1.79 -8.43 -9.82
N ILE A 112 -0.83 -7.51 -9.84
CA ILE A 112 -0.69 -6.51 -10.91
C ILE A 112 -0.33 -7.19 -12.24
N ASN A 113 0.64 -8.09 -12.25
CA ASN A 113 1.00 -8.85 -13.45
C ASN A 113 -0.18 -9.66 -14.02
N LYS A 114 -1.03 -10.22 -13.15
CA LYS A 114 -2.22 -10.97 -13.57
C LYS A 114 -3.29 -10.09 -14.19
N LEU A 115 -3.49 -8.88 -13.68
CA LEU A 115 -4.57 -8.00 -14.09
C LEU A 115 -4.20 -7.04 -15.24
N PHE A 116 -2.94 -6.68 -15.37
CA PHE A 116 -2.44 -5.71 -16.35
C PHE A 116 -1.46 -6.37 -17.30
N LYS A 117 -1.75 -6.29 -18.60
CA LYS A 117 -1.04 -7.02 -19.66
C LYS A 117 0.48 -6.89 -19.60
N ASP A 118 0.97 -5.70 -19.29
CA ASP A 118 2.41 -5.41 -19.25
C ASP A 118 2.98 -5.47 -17.82
N GLY A 119 2.20 -5.94 -16.84
CA GLY A 119 2.62 -5.95 -15.42
C GLY A 119 2.94 -4.56 -14.87
N LYS A 120 2.28 -3.51 -15.41
CA LYS A 120 2.55 -2.12 -15.09
C LYS A 120 1.26 -1.32 -14.91
N ILE A 121 1.25 -0.45 -13.89
CA ILE A 121 0.15 0.46 -13.60
C ILE A 121 0.60 1.93 -13.71
N ASP A 122 -0.35 2.85 -13.88
CA ASP A 122 -0.03 4.27 -13.94
C ASP A 122 0.34 4.82 -12.58
N ILE A 123 -0.50 4.58 -11.55
CA ILE A 123 -0.31 5.12 -10.21
C ILE A 123 -0.36 3.99 -9.18
N HIS A 124 0.67 3.89 -8.34
CA HIS A 124 0.69 3.03 -7.16
C HIS A 124 0.65 3.91 -5.90
N GLY A 125 -0.30 3.63 -5.03
CA GLY A 125 -0.54 4.43 -3.83
C GLY A 125 -0.40 3.63 -2.54
N GLY A 126 -0.01 4.31 -1.46
CA GLY A 126 0.06 3.70 -0.13
C GLY A 126 0.40 4.71 0.96
N GLY A 127 0.55 4.23 2.19
CA GLY A 127 1.09 5.03 3.28
C GLY A 127 2.59 5.26 3.12
N GLN A 128 3.10 6.31 3.75
CA GLN A 128 4.54 6.64 3.73
C GLN A 128 5.41 5.52 4.30
N ASP A 129 4.89 4.74 5.22
CA ASP A 129 5.52 3.57 5.82
C ASP A 129 5.71 2.39 4.83
N LEU A 130 4.89 2.33 3.78
CA LEU A 130 5.04 1.33 2.71
C LEU A 130 6.12 1.68 1.70
N LYS A 131 6.57 2.95 1.63
CA LYS A 131 7.59 3.38 0.68
C LYS A 131 8.84 2.51 0.77
N PHE A 132 9.26 2.19 2.00
CA PHE A 132 10.34 1.27 2.28
C PHE A 132 10.00 0.40 3.52
N PRO A 133 10.21 -0.92 3.45
CA PRO A 133 10.79 -1.68 2.33
C PRO A 133 9.76 -2.15 1.28
N HIS A 134 8.44 -2.06 1.52
CA HIS A 134 7.41 -2.78 0.76
C HIS A 134 7.42 -2.40 -0.74
N HIS A 135 7.20 -1.13 -1.08
CA HIS A 135 7.16 -0.68 -2.47
C HIS A 135 8.52 -0.74 -3.18
N GLU A 136 9.61 -0.53 -2.45
CA GLU A 136 10.95 -0.73 -3.01
C GLU A 136 11.18 -2.19 -3.41
N ASN A 137 10.74 -3.14 -2.57
CA ASN A 137 10.80 -4.57 -2.86
C ASN A 137 9.88 -4.99 -4.01
N GLU A 138 8.74 -4.33 -4.19
CA GLU A 138 7.89 -4.54 -5.37
C GLU A 138 8.57 -4.08 -6.65
N ILE A 139 9.23 -2.91 -6.63
CA ILE A 139 10.01 -2.42 -7.78
C ILE A 139 11.10 -3.41 -8.13
N ALA A 140 11.86 -3.88 -7.15
CA ALA A 140 12.96 -4.82 -7.37
C ALA A 140 12.49 -6.12 -8.04
N GLN A 141 11.36 -6.67 -7.58
CA GLN A 141 10.76 -7.86 -8.17
C GLN A 141 10.28 -7.61 -9.61
N SER A 142 9.64 -6.47 -9.86
CA SER A 142 9.19 -6.11 -11.21
C SER A 142 10.37 -5.87 -12.17
N MET A 143 11.44 -5.21 -11.72
CA MET A 143 12.67 -5.05 -12.51
C MET A 143 13.29 -6.41 -12.88
N ALA A 144 13.33 -7.34 -11.93
CA ALA A 144 13.88 -8.68 -12.16
C ALA A 144 13.00 -9.54 -13.08
N TYR A 145 11.69 -9.44 -12.96
CA TYR A 145 10.73 -10.25 -13.71
C TYR A 145 10.38 -9.66 -15.07
N ASN A 146 9.98 -8.38 -15.11
CA ASN A 146 9.45 -7.66 -16.27
C ASN A 146 10.52 -6.82 -16.99
N GLY A 147 11.63 -6.45 -16.33
CA GLY A 147 12.64 -5.54 -16.87
C GLY A 147 12.31 -4.06 -16.73
N HIS A 148 11.25 -3.70 -16.00
CA HIS A 148 10.82 -2.32 -15.79
C HIS A 148 10.13 -2.15 -14.41
N PRO A 149 10.03 -0.89 -13.90
CA PRO A 149 9.30 -0.61 -12.66
C PRO A 149 7.79 -0.94 -12.80
N ILE A 150 7.18 -1.36 -11.68
CA ILE A 150 5.77 -1.77 -11.63
C ILE A 150 4.78 -0.61 -11.82
N ALA A 151 5.20 0.63 -11.58
CA ALA A 151 4.35 1.81 -11.70
C ALA A 151 5.08 2.99 -12.34
N ASN A 152 4.30 3.88 -13.01
CA ASN A 152 4.82 5.14 -13.54
C ASN A 152 4.95 6.21 -12.45
N TYR A 153 3.96 6.28 -11.54
CA TYR A 153 3.89 7.28 -10.48
C TYR A 153 3.63 6.63 -9.13
N TRP A 154 4.22 7.18 -8.08
CA TRP A 154 4.08 6.74 -6.70
C TRP A 154 3.44 7.85 -5.86
N MET A 155 2.40 7.50 -5.12
CA MET A 155 1.73 8.42 -4.21
C MET A 155 1.76 7.85 -2.79
N HIS A 156 2.43 8.56 -1.87
CA HIS A 156 2.52 8.16 -0.46
C HIS A 156 1.89 9.22 0.42
N ASN A 157 0.80 8.86 1.12
CA ASN A 157 0.21 9.76 2.11
C ASN A 157 0.91 9.62 3.46
N GLN A 158 1.01 10.77 4.11
CA GLN A 158 1.53 10.85 5.46
C GLN A 158 0.56 10.26 6.49
N MET A 159 1.07 10.10 7.70
CA MET A 159 0.35 9.52 8.82
C MET A 159 -0.76 10.46 9.31
N ILE A 160 -1.77 9.87 9.92
CA ILE A 160 -2.79 10.60 10.69
C ILE A 160 -2.30 10.66 12.14
N ASN A 161 -2.28 11.87 12.67
CA ASN A 161 -2.01 12.15 14.07
C ASN A 161 -3.30 12.55 14.78
N ILE A 162 -3.40 12.26 16.06
CA ILE A 162 -4.49 12.68 16.93
C ILE A 162 -3.87 13.53 18.04
N ASP A 163 -4.28 14.79 18.09
CA ASP A 163 -3.73 15.79 19.03
C ASP A 163 -2.20 15.84 19.07
N GLY A 164 -1.56 15.69 17.90
CA GLY A 164 -0.12 15.73 17.72
C GLY A 164 0.61 14.38 17.89
N GLU A 165 -0.07 13.34 18.36
CA GLU A 165 0.50 12.01 18.51
C GLU A 165 0.14 11.09 17.34
N LYS A 166 1.08 10.24 16.92
CA LYS A 166 0.82 9.25 15.86
C LYS A 166 -0.31 8.31 16.26
N MET A 167 -1.31 8.17 15.40
CA MET A 167 -2.37 7.17 15.59
C MET A 167 -1.78 5.76 15.50
N SER A 168 -1.90 4.96 16.55
CA SER A 168 -1.41 3.58 16.57
C SER A 168 -2.21 2.69 17.53
N LYS A 169 -2.25 1.38 17.21
CA LYS A 169 -2.92 0.40 18.06
C LYS A 169 -2.25 0.29 19.45
N SER A 170 -0.93 0.43 19.50
CA SER A 170 -0.16 0.35 20.75
C SER A 170 -0.44 1.49 21.71
N LEU A 171 -0.80 2.66 21.20
CA LEU A 171 -1.20 3.82 22.01
C LEU A 171 -2.69 3.82 22.35
N GLY A 172 -3.48 2.90 21.78
CA GLY A 172 -4.92 2.82 22.01
C GLY A 172 -5.74 4.00 21.46
N ASN A 173 -5.12 4.88 20.67
CA ASN A 173 -5.73 6.10 20.12
C ASN A 173 -6.28 5.93 18.69
N VAL A 174 -6.60 4.69 18.30
CA VAL A 174 -7.12 4.40 16.95
C VAL A 174 -8.57 4.88 16.81
N LEU A 175 -8.81 5.76 15.83
CA LEU A 175 -10.16 6.16 15.41
C LEU A 175 -10.54 5.40 14.12
N TRP A 176 -11.60 4.64 14.20
CA TRP A 176 -12.07 3.89 13.04
C TRP A 176 -12.85 4.79 12.08
N ALA A 177 -12.55 4.70 10.79
CA ALA A 177 -13.26 5.46 9.75
C ALA A 177 -14.78 5.27 9.81
N LYS A 178 -15.25 4.05 10.12
CA LYS A 178 -16.70 3.76 10.28
C LYS A 178 -17.34 4.59 11.40
N ASP A 179 -16.63 4.76 12.52
CA ASP A 179 -17.17 5.49 13.68
C ASP A 179 -17.19 7.00 13.41
N LEU A 180 -16.13 7.53 12.79
CA LEU A 180 -16.10 8.93 12.32
C LEU A 180 -17.19 9.23 11.28
N ILE A 181 -17.50 8.29 10.40
CA ILE A 181 -18.59 8.45 9.42
C ILE A 181 -19.95 8.44 10.11
N VAL A 182 -20.14 7.60 11.12
CA VAL A 182 -21.39 7.59 11.92
C VAL A 182 -21.55 8.88 12.70
N GLU A 183 -20.49 9.39 13.30
CA GLU A 183 -20.52 10.59 14.15
C GLU A 183 -20.65 11.89 13.35
N PHE A 184 -19.87 12.04 12.27
CA PHE A 184 -19.76 13.32 11.54
C PHE A 184 -20.39 13.30 10.14
N GLY A 185 -20.74 12.14 9.62
CA GLY A 185 -21.22 11.96 8.25
C GLY A 185 -20.12 11.82 7.20
N CYS A 186 -20.49 11.22 6.06
CA CYS A 186 -19.53 10.91 4.98
C CYS A 186 -18.87 12.16 4.39
N ASN A 187 -19.58 13.27 4.25
CA ASN A 187 -19.05 14.49 3.64
C ASN A 187 -17.98 15.12 4.52
N VAL A 188 -18.23 15.19 5.83
CA VAL A 188 -17.26 15.72 6.80
C VAL A 188 -16.02 14.82 6.84
N PHE A 189 -16.20 13.50 6.86
CA PHE A 189 -15.07 12.56 6.82
C PHE A 189 -14.21 12.72 5.56
N LYS A 190 -14.81 12.77 4.38
CA LYS A 190 -14.09 12.98 3.11
C LYS A 190 -13.33 14.32 3.10
N TRP A 191 -14.00 15.39 3.53
CA TRP A 191 -13.40 16.72 3.59
C TRP A 191 -12.24 16.77 4.57
N LEU A 192 -12.37 16.10 5.73
CA LEU A 192 -11.30 15.98 6.72
C LEU A 192 -10.06 15.30 6.12
N MET A 193 -10.22 14.16 5.44
CA MET A 193 -9.12 13.44 4.78
C MET A 193 -8.43 14.26 3.69
N LEU A 194 -9.16 15.18 3.04
CA LEU A 194 -8.66 16.04 1.96
C LEU A 194 -8.25 17.45 2.43
N SER A 195 -8.41 17.76 3.71
CA SER A 195 -8.13 19.10 4.27
C SER A 195 -6.64 19.46 4.31
N THR A 196 -5.77 18.45 4.21
CA THR A 196 -4.31 18.59 4.22
C THR A 196 -3.74 17.96 2.95
N HIS A 197 -2.69 18.57 2.40
CA HIS A 197 -1.98 17.96 1.28
C HIS A 197 -1.45 16.57 1.68
N TYR A 198 -1.63 15.55 0.85
CA TYR A 198 -1.37 14.15 1.19
C TYR A 198 0.07 13.85 1.66
N ARG A 199 1.05 14.69 1.30
CA ARG A 199 2.45 14.59 1.76
C ARG A 199 2.69 15.16 3.15
N ASN A 200 1.69 15.80 3.75
CA ASN A 200 1.77 16.34 5.11
C ASN A 200 0.96 15.49 6.08
N PRO A 201 1.42 15.32 7.33
CA PRO A 201 0.62 14.64 8.35
C PRO A 201 -0.71 15.36 8.56
N LEU A 202 -1.80 14.59 8.60
CA LEU A 202 -3.10 15.10 9.02
C LEU A 202 -3.20 15.04 10.54
N ASN A 203 -3.18 16.19 11.20
CA ASN A 203 -3.39 16.23 12.65
C ASN A 203 -4.88 16.46 12.96
N MET A 204 -5.57 15.41 13.39
CA MET A 204 -6.97 15.45 13.80
C MET A 204 -7.09 16.00 15.20
N THR A 205 -7.51 17.26 15.30
CA THR A 205 -7.86 17.94 16.55
C THR A 205 -9.34 18.34 16.49
N GLU A 206 -9.96 18.56 17.65
CA GLU A 206 -11.33 19.05 17.71
C GLU A 206 -11.52 20.35 16.89
N LYS A 207 -10.55 21.27 16.97
CA LYS A 207 -10.55 22.51 16.18
C LYS A 207 -10.62 22.26 14.67
N VAL A 208 -9.85 21.29 14.15
CA VAL A 208 -9.85 20.92 12.73
C VAL A 208 -11.19 20.33 12.33
N ILE A 209 -11.74 19.42 13.14
CA ILE A 209 -13.04 18.77 12.89
C ILE A 209 -14.16 19.82 12.85
N VAL A 210 -14.21 20.73 13.84
CA VAL A 210 -15.19 21.82 13.89
C VAL A 210 -15.07 22.75 12.67
N GLY A 211 -13.83 23.06 12.27
CA GLY A 211 -13.56 23.85 11.06
C GLY A 211 -14.12 23.19 9.80
N VAL A 212 -13.80 21.92 9.60
CA VAL A 212 -14.27 21.12 8.46
C VAL A 212 -15.80 21.03 8.43
N ARG A 213 -16.45 20.78 9.59
CA ARG A 213 -17.92 20.76 9.69
C ARG A 213 -18.56 22.07 9.23
N LYS A 214 -17.97 23.22 9.60
CA LYS A 214 -18.45 24.53 9.14
C LYS A 214 -18.35 24.68 7.63
N GLU A 215 -17.24 24.27 7.02
CA GLU A 215 -17.07 24.36 5.56
C GLU A 215 -18.04 23.46 4.81
N VAL A 216 -18.20 22.20 5.24
CA VAL A 216 -19.17 21.28 4.66
C VAL A 216 -20.59 21.84 4.77
N SER A 217 -20.98 22.38 5.94
CA SER A 217 -22.30 22.98 6.14
C SER A 217 -22.58 24.17 5.22
N LYS A 218 -21.56 24.98 4.88
CA LYS A 218 -21.72 26.08 3.90
C LYS A 218 -22.09 25.53 2.51
N VAL A 219 -21.40 24.48 2.05
CA VAL A 219 -21.67 23.86 0.74
C VAL A 219 -23.05 23.21 0.73
N GLU A 220 -23.39 22.45 1.78
CA GLU A 220 -24.69 21.78 1.89
C GLU A 220 -25.86 22.81 1.93
N ASN A 221 -25.69 23.90 2.68
CA ASN A 221 -26.69 24.97 2.72
C ASN A 221 -26.82 25.69 1.38
N ALA A 222 -25.70 25.98 0.70
CA ALA A 222 -25.74 26.57 -0.63
C ALA A 222 -26.49 25.68 -1.64
N THR A 223 -26.19 24.37 -1.63
CA THR A 223 -26.85 23.38 -2.49
C THR A 223 -28.36 23.30 -2.18
N LYS A 224 -28.71 23.26 -0.88
CA LYS A 224 -30.12 23.24 -0.45
C LYS A 224 -30.87 24.48 -0.90
N ASN A 225 -30.28 25.67 -0.73
CA ASN A 225 -30.87 26.93 -1.13
C ASN A 225 -31.02 27.02 -2.66
N ALA A 226 -30.05 26.58 -3.42
CA ALA A 226 -30.14 26.51 -4.88
C ALA A 226 -31.26 25.56 -5.34
N SER A 227 -31.35 24.37 -4.75
CA SER A 227 -32.43 23.42 -5.03
C SER A 227 -33.82 24.01 -4.73
N LEU A 228 -33.95 24.66 -3.60
CA LEU A 228 -35.20 25.31 -3.22
C LEU A 228 -35.58 26.43 -4.22
N TYR A 229 -34.62 27.26 -4.61
CA TYR A 229 -34.82 28.30 -5.61
C TYR A 229 -35.33 27.74 -6.94
N LEU A 230 -34.70 26.66 -7.43
CA LEU A 230 -35.08 25.98 -8.68
C LEU A 230 -36.51 25.41 -8.60
N GLN A 231 -36.86 24.82 -7.45
CA GLN A 231 -38.19 24.27 -7.24
C GLN A 231 -39.28 25.39 -7.21
N VAL A 232 -39.05 26.46 -6.45
CA VAL A 232 -39.98 27.56 -6.28
C VAL A 232 -40.23 28.34 -7.59
N ASN A 233 -39.17 28.49 -8.41
CA ASN A 233 -39.24 29.23 -9.66
C ASN A 233 -39.54 28.34 -10.88
N HIS A 234 -39.84 27.05 -10.67
CA HIS A 234 -40.16 26.11 -11.75
C HIS A 234 -39.12 26.06 -12.86
N VAL A 235 -37.81 26.24 -12.51
CA VAL A 235 -36.75 26.19 -13.48
C VAL A 235 -36.54 24.73 -13.94
N PRO A 236 -36.64 24.41 -15.25
CA PRO A 236 -36.49 23.06 -15.72
C PRO A 236 -35.06 22.56 -15.45
N ALA A 237 -34.93 21.30 -15.05
CA ALA A 237 -33.64 20.66 -14.93
C ALA A 237 -32.99 20.56 -16.33
N HIS A 238 -31.87 21.24 -16.52
CA HIS A 238 -31.02 20.99 -17.68
C HIS A 238 -30.13 19.79 -17.41
N ASP A 239 -30.27 18.79 -18.26
CA ASP A 239 -29.39 17.61 -18.23
C ASP A 239 -28.00 18.04 -18.76
N TYR A 240 -27.12 18.43 -17.87
CA TYR A 240 -25.71 18.65 -18.22
C TYR A 240 -25.02 17.27 -18.37
N LYS A 241 -25.28 16.62 -19.47
CA LYS A 241 -24.44 15.52 -19.94
C LYS A 241 -23.12 16.12 -20.46
N LYS A 242 -22.08 16.02 -19.66
CA LYS A 242 -20.70 16.13 -20.11
C LYS A 242 -19.96 14.87 -19.72
#